data_e8ebb03c570361aff0ddb6d81c4ef8af
#
_entry.id   e8ebb03c570361aff0ddb6d81c4ef8af
#
_cell.length_a   1.000
_cell.length_b   1.000
_cell.length_c   1.000
_cell.angle_alpha   90.00
_cell.angle_beta   90.00
_cell.angle_gamma   90.00
#
_symmetry.space_group_name_H-M   'P 1'
#
loop_
_entity.id
_entity.type
_entity.pdbx_description
1 polymer ?
#
loop_
_entity_poly.entity_id
_entity_poly.type
_entity_poly.pdbx_seq_one_letter_code
_entity_poly.pdbx_strand_id
1 'polypeptide(L)'
;LSTGELLRNEIINKTQLGINISSTMNSGNLVSDKIVSNLIEIYISNNDFNDRLIFDGYPRNISQAENLNLLLKKFNKKIDLVLKLSVSIDMIKKRITGRSICSICGKIYNEFFNPAPINANCCSSKYLQKRSDDTLDIAISRYENYEKNIKPVTDFYKETKLLKVVNGETSIMAITKEISDLIEGVKGWL
;
A
#
# COMPACT_ATOMS: atom_id res chain seq x y z
N LEU A 1 -6.45 3.28 -4.22
CA LEU A 1 -7.01 2.10 -3.56
C LEU A 1 -5.93 1.39 -2.77
N SER A 2 -5.95 1.52 -1.43
CA SER A 2 -5.06 0.77 -0.53
C SER A 2 -5.79 -0.49 -0.03
N THR A 3 -5.31 -1.66 -0.43
CA THR A 3 -5.90 -2.94 0.02
C THR A 3 -5.79 -3.10 1.55
N GLY A 4 -4.69 -2.60 2.14
CA GLY A 4 -4.52 -2.61 3.59
C GLY A 4 -5.55 -1.73 4.32
N GLU A 5 -5.98 -0.61 3.74
CA GLU A 5 -7.03 0.23 4.30
C GLU A 5 -8.41 -0.40 4.16
N LEU A 6 -8.72 -0.98 3.00
CA LEU A 6 -9.98 -1.72 2.82
C LEU A 6 -10.14 -2.80 3.89
N LEU A 7 -9.13 -3.64 4.09
CA LEU A 7 -9.16 -4.71 5.08
C LEU A 7 -9.25 -4.17 6.52
N ARG A 8 -8.55 -3.08 6.86
CA ARG A 8 -8.66 -2.45 8.18
C ARG A 8 -10.05 -1.86 8.42
N ASN A 9 -10.68 -1.29 7.41
CA ASN A 9 -12.05 -0.77 7.53
C ASN A 9 -13.05 -1.89 7.84
N GLU A 10 -12.89 -3.08 7.24
CA GLU A 10 -13.69 -4.25 7.60
C GLU A 10 -13.53 -4.61 9.09
N ILE A 11 -12.30 -4.56 9.62
CA ILE A 11 -12.02 -4.84 11.04
C ILE A 11 -12.63 -3.76 11.95
N ILE A 12 -12.45 -2.49 11.62
CA ILE A 12 -12.97 -1.35 12.39
C ILE A 12 -14.50 -1.40 12.44
N ASN A 13 -15.14 -1.70 11.32
CA ASN A 13 -16.59 -1.81 11.20
C ASN A 13 -17.15 -3.13 11.76
N LYS A 14 -16.26 -4.02 12.26
CA LYS A 14 -16.63 -5.33 12.86
C LYS A 14 -17.52 -6.16 11.93
N THR A 15 -17.30 -6.09 10.62
CA THR A 15 -18.01 -6.96 9.67
C THR A 15 -17.62 -8.43 9.93
N GLN A 16 -18.43 -9.35 9.43
CA GLN A 16 -18.10 -10.79 9.53
C GLN A 16 -16.74 -11.08 8.88
N LEU A 17 -16.43 -10.41 7.76
CA LEU A 17 -15.12 -10.49 7.11
C LEU A 17 -14.01 -9.94 8.05
N GLY A 18 -14.21 -8.75 8.61
CA GLY A 18 -13.25 -8.11 9.51
C GLY A 18 -12.90 -8.97 10.71
N ILE A 19 -13.90 -9.63 11.33
CA ILE A 19 -13.69 -10.57 12.44
C ILE A 19 -12.79 -11.73 11.98
N ASN A 20 -13.07 -12.31 10.82
CA ASN A 20 -12.36 -13.49 10.31
C ASN A 20 -10.90 -13.19 9.92
N ILE A 21 -10.59 -11.98 9.42
CA ILE A 21 -9.24 -11.62 8.96
C ILE A 21 -8.37 -10.96 10.03
N SER A 22 -8.94 -10.56 11.15
CA SER A 22 -8.26 -9.78 12.19
C SER A 22 -6.98 -10.44 12.69
N SER A 23 -7.02 -11.73 13.03
CA SER A 23 -5.85 -12.47 13.50
C SER A 23 -4.75 -12.56 12.44
N THR A 24 -5.13 -12.81 11.19
CA THR A 24 -4.19 -12.89 10.05
C THR A 24 -3.46 -11.56 9.85
N MET A 25 -4.18 -10.45 9.89
CA MET A 25 -3.57 -9.13 9.73
C MET A 25 -2.69 -8.72 10.91
N ASN A 26 -3.10 -9.05 12.14
CA ASN A 26 -2.34 -8.74 13.35
C ASN A 26 -1.01 -9.52 13.42
N SER A 27 -0.93 -10.72 12.83
CA SER A 27 0.32 -11.49 12.70
C SER A 27 1.19 -11.08 11.51
N GLY A 28 0.77 -10.07 10.73
CA GLY A 28 1.50 -9.61 9.53
C GLY A 28 1.39 -10.51 8.31
N ASN A 29 0.54 -11.54 8.36
CA ASN A 29 0.31 -12.46 7.26
C ASN A 29 -0.61 -11.86 6.19
N LEU A 30 -0.57 -12.44 4.97
CA LEU A 30 -1.44 -12.03 3.88
C LEU A 30 -2.83 -12.64 4.07
N VAL A 31 -3.86 -11.83 3.85
CA VAL A 31 -5.24 -12.29 3.69
C VAL A 31 -5.36 -13.03 2.35
N SER A 32 -6.26 -14.02 2.26
CA SER A 32 -6.41 -14.85 1.05
C SER A 32 -6.70 -14.00 -0.20
N ASP A 33 -6.09 -14.40 -1.32
CA ASP A 33 -6.22 -13.68 -2.60
C ASP A 33 -7.66 -13.53 -3.06
N LYS A 34 -8.49 -14.53 -2.80
CA LYS A 34 -9.93 -14.51 -3.12
C LYS A 34 -10.65 -13.36 -2.40
N ILE A 35 -10.36 -13.16 -1.11
CA ILE A 35 -10.99 -12.09 -0.33
C ILE A 35 -10.53 -10.72 -0.86
N VAL A 36 -9.23 -10.56 -1.09
CA VAL A 36 -8.68 -9.30 -1.58
C VAL A 36 -9.22 -8.97 -2.97
N SER A 37 -9.26 -9.95 -3.88
CA SER A 37 -9.80 -9.75 -5.23
C SER A 37 -11.27 -9.37 -5.22
N ASN A 38 -12.10 -10.00 -4.39
CA ASN A 38 -13.50 -9.64 -4.25
C ASN A 38 -13.71 -8.22 -3.75
N LEU A 39 -12.94 -7.79 -2.74
CA LEU A 39 -13.01 -6.40 -2.25
C LEU A 39 -12.62 -5.39 -3.33
N ILE A 40 -11.58 -5.68 -4.11
CA ILE A 40 -11.15 -4.83 -5.22
C ILE A 40 -12.25 -4.77 -6.30
N GLU A 41 -12.83 -5.91 -6.67
CA GLU A 41 -13.92 -5.98 -7.67
C GLU A 41 -15.12 -5.15 -7.24
N ILE A 42 -15.57 -5.29 -5.99
CA ILE A 42 -16.68 -4.50 -5.43
C ILE A 42 -16.33 -3.01 -5.46
N TYR A 43 -15.11 -2.65 -5.07
CA TYR A 43 -14.68 -1.25 -5.05
C TYR A 43 -14.66 -0.64 -6.45
N ILE A 44 -14.11 -1.34 -7.43
CA ILE A 44 -14.06 -0.87 -8.83
C ILE A 44 -15.47 -0.77 -9.43
N SER A 45 -16.36 -1.74 -9.13
CA SER A 45 -17.74 -1.74 -9.65
C SER A 45 -18.58 -0.58 -9.13
N ASN A 46 -18.32 -0.13 -7.91
CA ASN A 46 -19.16 0.86 -7.22
C ASN A 46 -18.63 2.30 -7.36
N ASN A 47 -17.49 2.51 -8.02
CA ASN A 47 -16.86 3.82 -8.10
C ASN A 47 -16.48 4.15 -9.55
N ASP A 48 -16.72 5.38 -9.96
CA ASP A 48 -16.18 5.94 -11.19
C ASP A 48 -14.85 6.62 -10.89
N PHE A 49 -13.78 6.09 -11.46
CA PHE A 49 -12.43 6.60 -11.25
C PHE A 49 -11.94 7.48 -12.40
N ASN A 50 -12.79 7.77 -13.39
CA ASN A 50 -12.40 8.53 -14.58
C ASN A 50 -11.05 8.07 -15.17
N ASP A 51 -10.86 6.75 -15.23
CA ASP A 51 -9.64 6.06 -15.66
C ASP A 51 -8.38 6.36 -14.82
N ARG A 52 -8.52 6.91 -13.61
CA ARG A 52 -7.42 7.21 -12.70
C ARG A 52 -7.51 6.35 -11.44
N LEU A 53 -6.80 5.22 -11.43
CA LEU A 53 -6.79 4.31 -10.29
C LEU A 53 -5.34 3.94 -9.93
N ILE A 54 -4.99 4.12 -8.67
CA ILE A 54 -3.71 3.70 -8.11
C ILE A 54 -3.97 2.57 -7.11
N PHE A 55 -3.31 1.43 -7.29
CA PHE A 55 -3.29 0.34 -6.33
C PHE A 55 -2.08 0.50 -5.41
N ASP A 56 -2.31 0.63 -4.12
CA ASP A 56 -1.26 0.69 -3.11
C ASP A 56 -1.15 -0.64 -2.35
N GLY A 57 0.06 -1.21 -2.40
CA GLY A 57 0.35 -2.49 -1.76
C GLY A 57 -0.35 -3.69 -2.39
N TYR A 58 -0.62 -3.63 -3.70
CA TYR A 58 -1.22 -4.69 -4.50
C TYR A 58 -0.76 -4.58 -5.97
N PRO A 59 -0.47 -5.71 -6.67
CA PRO A 59 -0.46 -7.10 -6.19
C PRO A 59 0.78 -7.40 -5.32
N ARG A 60 0.69 -8.45 -4.47
CA ARG A 60 1.78 -8.92 -3.59
C ARG A 60 2.31 -10.31 -3.95
N ASN A 61 1.66 -11.02 -4.84
CA ASN A 61 2.10 -12.29 -5.40
C ASN A 61 1.63 -12.41 -6.86
N ILE A 62 2.13 -13.43 -7.55
CA ILE A 62 1.86 -13.62 -8.98
C ILE A 62 0.38 -13.88 -9.26
N SER A 63 -0.29 -14.70 -8.43
CA SER A 63 -1.73 -14.99 -8.58
C SER A 63 -2.57 -13.70 -8.51
N GLN A 64 -2.24 -12.79 -7.60
CA GLN A 64 -2.88 -11.48 -7.52
C GLN A 64 -2.63 -10.63 -8.76
N ALA A 65 -1.40 -10.67 -9.34
CA ALA A 65 -1.07 -9.90 -10.55
C ALA A 65 -1.87 -10.39 -11.77
N GLU A 66 -1.96 -11.69 -11.94
CA GLU A 66 -2.76 -12.31 -13.01
C GLU A 66 -4.25 -12.00 -12.85
N ASN A 67 -4.79 -12.18 -11.63
CA ASN A 67 -6.17 -11.88 -11.31
C ASN A 67 -6.51 -10.40 -11.51
N LEU A 68 -5.61 -9.47 -11.16
CA LEU A 68 -5.80 -8.04 -11.38
C LEU A 68 -5.93 -7.72 -12.88
N ASN A 69 -5.08 -8.30 -13.71
CA ASN A 69 -5.16 -8.10 -15.15
C ASN A 69 -6.47 -8.62 -15.74
N LEU A 70 -6.94 -9.79 -15.28
CA LEU A 70 -8.23 -10.34 -15.70
C LEU A 70 -9.39 -9.47 -15.23
N LEU A 71 -9.33 -8.99 -14.00
CA LEU A 71 -10.35 -8.12 -13.44
C LEU A 71 -10.43 -6.79 -14.21
N LEU A 72 -9.30 -6.12 -14.43
CA LEU A 72 -9.28 -4.86 -15.16
C LEU A 72 -9.81 -4.99 -16.60
N LYS A 73 -9.54 -6.12 -17.27
CA LYS A 73 -10.13 -6.42 -18.58
C LYS A 73 -11.65 -6.41 -18.58
N LYS A 74 -12.31 -6.91 -17.51
CA LYS A 74 -13.79 -6.88 -17.40
C LYS A 74 -14.32 -5.44 -17.44
N PHE A 75 -13.54 -4.47 -16.98
CA PHE A 75 -13.89 -3.05 -16.95
C PHE A 75 -13.27 -2.23 -18.09
N ASN A 76 -12.74 -2.89 -19.13
CA ASN A 76 -12.01 -2.26 -20.23
C ASN A 76 -10.84 -1.37 -19.77
N LYS A 77 -10.19 -1.76 -18.69
CA LYS A 77 -9.03 -1.08 -18.09
C LYS A 77 -7.77 -1.93 -18.19
N LYS A 78 -6.62 -1.31 -18.02
CA LYS A 78 -5.30 -1.97 -18.01
C LYS A 78 -4.38 -1.31 -16.99
N ILE A 79 -3.27 -1.96 -16.69
CA ILE A 79 -2.16 -1.36 -15.95
C ILE A 79 -1.29 -0.57 -16.95
N ASP A 80 -1.04 0.69 -16.66
CA ASP A 80 -0.20 1.56 -17.48
C ASP A 80 1.21 1.74 -16.91
N LEU A 81 1.34 1.64 -15.57
CA LEU A 81 2.62 1.81 -14.87
C LEU A 81 2.64 0.97 -13.60
N VAL A 82 3.77 0.38 -13.31
CA VAL A 82 4.05 -0.32 -12.05
C VAL A 82 5.29 0.29 -11.41
N LEU A 83 5.14 0.81 -10.19
CA LEU A 83 6.22 1.42 -9.42
C LEU A 83 6.65 0.48 -8.29
N LYS A 84 7.92 0.09 -8.28
CA LYS A 84 8.55 -0.59 -7.15
C LYS A 84 9.42 0.39 -6.39
N LEU A 85 9.06 0.67 -5.13
CA LEU A 85 9.94 1.41 -4.23
C LEU A 85 11.00 0.47 -3.67
N SER A 86 12.28 0.74 -3.97
CA SER A 86 13.41 0.00 -3.41
C SER A 86 13.80 0.63 -2.09
N VAL A 87 13.73 -0.15 -1.00
CA VAL A 87 13.98 0.32 0.37
C VAL A 87 14.65 -0.80 1.15
N SER A 88 15.69 -0.48 1.94
CA SER A 88 16.35 -1.44 2.83
C SER A 88 15.46 -1.85 4.01
N ILE A 89 15.73 -3.01 4.58
CA ILE A 89 15.00 -3.50 5.77
C ILE A 89 15.15 -2.53 6.95
N ASP A 90 16.29 -1.90 7.13
CA ASP A 90 16.51 -0.96 8.24
C ASP A 90 15.69 0.32 8.07
N MET A 91 15.53 0.80 6.84
CA MET A 91 14.62 1.91 6.55
C MET A 91 13.16 1.52 6.78
N ILE A 92 12.77 0.30 6.38
CA ILE A 92 11.42 -0.23 6.62
C ILE A 92 11.11 -0.31 8.12
N LYS A 93 12.05 -0.84 8.92
CA LYS A 93 11.93 -0.88 10.39
C LYS A 93 11.65 0.51 10.95
N LYS A 94 12.50 1.51 10.63
CA LYS A 94 12.31 2.91 11.07
C LYS A 94 10.98 3.50 10.61
N ARG A 95 10.55 3.23 9.38
CA ARG A 95 9.28 3.74 8.86
C ARG A 95 8.07 3.14 9.57
N ILE A 96 8.10 1.86 9.89
CA ILE A 96 6.98 1.18 10.57
C ILE A 96 6.95 1.54 12.04
N THR A 97 8.07 1.38 12.76
CA THR A 97 8.10 1.62 14.21
C THR A 97 7.95 3.10 14.57
N GLY A 98 8.45 4.01 13.72
CA GLY A 98 8.33 5.45 13.90
C GLY A 98 6.98 6.04 13.49
N ARG A 99 6.09 5.25 12.85
CA ARG A 99 4.80 5.75 12.37
C ARG A 99 3.84 6.07 13.50
N SER A 100 3.14 7.20 13.34
CA SER A 100 2.00 7.57 14.18
C SER A 100 0.91 8.23 13.32
N ILE A 101 -0.34 8.11 13.75
CA ILE A 101 -1.51 8.64 13.06
C ILE A 101 -2.25 9.56 14.02
N CYS A 102 -2.61 10.75 13.56
CA CYS A 102 -3.47 11.63 14.33
C CYS A 102 -4.90 11.10 14.35
N SER A 103 -5.44 10.84 15.54
CA SER A 103 -6.82 10.34 15.71
C SER A 103 -7.91 11.35 15.32
N ILE A 104 -7.57 12.64 15.17
CA ILE A 104 -8.51 13.68 14.79
C ILE A 104 -8.63 13.80 13.27
N CYS A 105 -7.48 13.94 12.56
CA CYS A 105 -7.46 14.25 11.13
C CYS A 105 -6.91 13.13 10.25
N GLY A 106 -6.49 12.01 10.82
CA GLY A 106 -5.92 10.88 10.07
C GLY A 106 -4.52 11.11 9.49
N LYS A 107 -3.91 12.27 9.71
CA LYS A 107 -2.59 12.59 9.15
C LYS A 107 -1.52 11.69 9.74
N ILE A 108 -0.66 11.18 8.86
CA ILE A 108 0.43 10.25 9.22
C ILE A 108 1.71 11.04 9.44
N TYR A 109 2.39 10.69 10.53
CA TYR A 109 3.69 11.22 10.92
C TYR A 109 4.69 10.09 11.12
N ASN A 110 5.97 10.45 11.16
CA ASN A 110 7.05 9.52 11.50
C ASN A 110 8.11 10.25 12.31
N GLU A 111 8.49 9.71 13.46
CA GLU A 111 9.43 10.33 14.37
C GLU A 111 10.82 10.56 13.78
N PHE A 112 11.23 9.75 12.77
CA PHE A 112 12.54 9.85 12.13
C PHE A 112 12.55 10.76 10.90
N PHE A 113 11.44 10.84 10.15
CA PHE A 113 11.44 11.43 8.80
C PHE A 113 10.48 12.60 8.62
N ASN A 114 9.40 12.62 9.39
CA ASN A 114 8.37 13.65 9.34
C ASN A 114 7.68 13.74 10.71
N PRO A 115 8.36 14.30 11.72
CA PRO A 115 7.81 14.38 13.07
C PRO A 115 6.57 15.26 13.13
N ALA A 116 5.67 14.93 14.05
CA ALA A 116 4.48 15.74 14.27
C ALA A 116 4.86 17.08 14.92
N PRO A 117 4.12 18.17 14.60
CA PRO A 117 4.39 19.48 15.18
C PRO A 117 4.07 19.49 16.69
N ILE A 118 4.95 20.12 17.47
CA ILE A 118 4.89 20.11 18.96
C ILE A 118 3.67 20.89 19.49
N ASN A 119 3.30 21.99 18.83
CA ASN A 119 2.31 22.96 19.33
C ASN A 119 1.06 23.08 18.45
N ALA A 120 0.63 22.01 17.79
CA ALA A 120 -0.57 22.06 16.97
C ALA A 120 -1.84 21.77 17.78
N ASN A 121 -2.92 22.48 17.52
CA ASN A 121 -4.25 22.19 18.07
C ASN A 121 -4.74 20.79 17.70
N CYS A 122 -4.43 20.36 16.50
CA CYS A 122 -4.57 19.00 15.99
C CYS A 122 -3.16 18.42 15.77
N CYS A 123 -3.00 17.11 15.87
CA CYS A 123 -1.73 16.40 15.67
C CYS A 123 -0.68 16.58 16.80
N SER A 124 -1.05 17.13 17.95
CA SER A 124 -0.19 17.10 19.13
C SER A 124 -0.03 15.67 19.66
N SER A 125 1.00 15.42 20.47
CA SER A 125 1.36 14.08 20.97
C SER A 125 0.19 13.31 21.59
N LYS A 126 -0.74 13.99 22.26
CA LYS A 126 -1.95 13.39 22.89
C LYS A 126 -2.93 12.76 21.89
N TYR A 127 -2.86 13.14 20.61
CA TYR A 127 -3.74 12.64 19.55
C TYR A 127 -3.02 11.66 18.62
N LEU A 128 -1.72 11.42 18.84
CA LEU A 128 -0.96 10.49 18.03
C LEU A 128 -1.13 9.06 18.55
N GLN A 129 -1.54 8.18 17.66
CA GLN A 129 -1.74 6.77 17.96
C GLN A 129 -0.87 5.92 17.02
N LYS A 130 -0.32 4.84 17.54
CA LYS A 130 0.34 3.80 16.73
C LYS A 130 -0.71 2.79 16.28
N ARG A 131 -0.52 2.21 15.09
CA ARG A 131 -1.31 1.03 14.68
C ARG A 131 -0.92 -0.16 15.54
N SER A 132 -1.86 -1.05 15.83
CA SER A 132 -1.58 -2.28 16.57
C SER A 132 -0.59 -3.21 15.87
N ASP A 133 -0.48 -3.09 14.55
CA ASP A 133 0.39 -3.87 13.67
C ASP A 133 1.73 -3.17 13.34
N ASP A 134 2.07 -2.06 14.02
CA ASP A 134 3.33 -1.32 13.82
C ASP A 134 4.39 -1.72 14.88
N THR A 135 4.71 -3.00 14.96
CA THR A 135 5.78 -3.54 15.79
C THR A 135 6.95 -4.02 14.94
N LEU A 136 8.12 -4.15 15.57
CA LEU A 136 9.33 -4.60 14.87
C LEU A 136 9.16 -6.02 14.31
N ASP A 137 8.59 -6.93 15.10
CA ASP A 137 8.41 -8.33 14.69
C ASP A 137 7.46 -8.45 13.50
N ILE A 138 6.37 -7.68 13.51
CA ILE A 138 5.42 -7.63 12.39
C ILE A 138 6.08 -6.98 11.16
N ALA A 139 6.92 -5.96 11.33
CA ALA A 139 7.67 -5.35 10.25
C ALA A 139 8.61 -6.35 9.57
N ILE A 140 9.34 -7.14 10.35
CA ILE A 140 10.23 -8.19 9.85
C ILE A 140 9.43 -9.28 9.13
N SER A 141 8.37 -9.79 9.74
CA SER A 141 7.50 -10.81 9.13
C SER A 141 6.93 -10.35 7.78
N ARG A 142 6.49 -9.09 7.70
CA ARG A 142 6.00 -8.49 6.43
C ARG A 142 7.08 -8.39 5.38
N TYR A 143 8.28 -8.00 5.77
CA TYR A 143 9.42 -7.91 4.85
C TYR A 143 9.80 -9.29 4.30
N GLU A 144 9.88 -10.32 5.16
CA GLU A 144 10.17 -11.69 4.74
C GLU A 144 9.10 -12.24 3.80
N ASN A 145 7.82 -12.00 4.10
CA ASN A 145 6.72 -12.37 3.22
C ASN A 145 6.78 -11.63 1.87
N TYR A 146 7.16 -10.35 1.89
CA TYR A 146 7.37 -9.57 0.67
C TYR A 146 8.51 -10.16 -0.17
N GLU A 147 9.69 -10.39 0.40
CA GLU A 147 10.85 -10.92 -0.32
C GLU A 147 10.56 -12.27 -0.97
N LYS A 148 9.83 -13.15 -0.29
CA LYS A 148 9.44 -14.48 -0.84
C LYS A 148 8.55 -14.37 -2.07
N ASN A 149 7.69 -13.34 -2.15
CA ASN A 149 6.62 -13.29 -3.14
C ASN A 149 6.82 -12.22 -4.22
N ILE A 150 7.71 -11.23 -4.00
CA ILE A 150 7.80 -10.07 -4.89
C ILE A 150 8.56 -10.35 -6.19
N LYS A 151 9.52 -11.28 -6.17
CA LYS A 151 10.34 -11.55 -7.36
C LYS A 151 9.50 -11.98 -8.56
N PRO A 152 8.60 -13.00 -8.47
CA PRO A 152 7.72 -13.37 -9.58
C PRO A 152 6.85 -12.21 -10.09
N VAL A 153 6.35 -11.34 -9.20
CA VAL A 153 5.54 -10.17 -9.57
C VAL A 153 6.37 -9.15 -10.35
N THR A 154 7.59 -8.87 -9.88
CA THR A 154 8.49 -7.93 -10.57
C THR A 154 8.94 -8.45 -11.92
N ASP A 155 9.23 -9.74 -12.04
CA ASP A 155 9.61 -10.39 -13.29
C ASP A 155 8.44 -10.30 -14.30
N PHE A 156 7.21 -10.61 -13.87
CA PHE A 156 5.99 -10.49 -14.68
C PHE A 156 5.78 -9.09 -15.26
N TYR A 157 5.89 -8.03 -14.44
CA TYR A 157 5.72 -6.66 -14.92
C TYR A 157 6.96 -6.11 -15.64
N LYS A 158 8.14 -6.70 -15.43
CA LYS A 158 9.35 -6.37 -16.19
C LYS A 158 9.24 -6.83 -17.65
N GLU A 159 8.71 -8.03 -17.89
CA GLU A 159 8.47 -8.56 -19.24
C GLU A 159 7.52 -7.67 -20.03
N THR A 160 6.52 -7.09 -19.39
CA THR A 160 5.58 -6.14 -20.01
C THR A 160 6.15 -4.72 -20.18
N LYS A 161 7.37 -4.44 -19.72
CA LYS A 161 8.03 -3.12 -19.71
C LYS A 161 7.31 -2.04 -18.89
N LEU A 162 6.35 -2.43 -18.07
CA LEU A 162 5.58 -1.50 -17.21
C LEU A 162 6.30 -1.17 -15.90
N LEU A 163 7.22 -2.03 -15.45
CA LEU A 163 7.93 -1.87 -14.18
C LEU A 163 8.97 -0.75 -14.23
N LYS A 164 8.87 0.16 -13.27
CA LYS A 164 9.90 1.14 -12.92
C LYS A 164 10.30 0.98 -11.46
N VAL A 165 11.59 1.10 -11.18
CA VAL A 165 12.12 1.01 -9.81
C VAL A 165 12.55 2.40 -9.37
N VAL A 166 12.02 2.86 -8.24
CA VAL A 166 12.30 4.18 -7.64
C VAL A 166 13.05 3.95 -6.33
N ASN A 167 14.10 4.74 -6.09
CA ASN A 167 14.81 4.69 -4.81
C ASN A 167 13.96 5.33 -3.71
N GLY A 168 13.39 4.51 -2.84
CA GLY A 168 12.55 4.95 -1.74
C GLY A 168 13.30 5.47 -0.51
N GLU A 169 14.63 5.57 -0.53
CA GLU A 169 15.44 6.03 0.62
C GLU A 169 15.81 7.51 0.57
N THR A 170 15.53 8.17 -0.55
CA THR A 170 15.75 9.60 -0.72
C THR A 170 14.68 10.43 -0.01
N SER A 171 14.76 11.77 -0.11
CA SER A 171 13.75 12.65 0.48
C SER A 171 12.36 12.44 -0.16
N ILE A 172 11.30 12.71 0.60
CA ILE A 172 9.92 12.64 0.10
C ILE A 172 9.75 13.48 -1.16
N MET A 173 10.34 14.68 -1.19
CA MET A 173 10.26 15.58 -2.36
C MET A 173 10.93 14.96 -3.60
N ALA A 174 12.11 14.34 -3.44
CA ALA A 174 12.81 13.70 -4.55
C ALA A 174 12.03 12.50 -5.10
N ILE A 175 11.52 11.66 -4.22
CA ILE A 175 10.67 10.51 -4.59
C ILE A 175 9.41 11.00 -5.31
N THR A 176 8.74 12.02 -4.78
CA THR A 176 7.52 12.59 -5.38
C THR A 176 7.80 13.10 -6.78
N LYS A 177 8.90 13.86 -6.96
CA LYS A 177 9.29 14.37 -8.27
C LYS A 177 9.54 13.23 -9.27
N GLU A 178 10.36 12.25 -8.90
CA GLU A 178 10.67 11.10 -9.76
C GLU A 178 9.39 10.34 -10.17
N ILE A 179 8.47 10.10 -9.21
CA ILE A 179 7.19 9.45 -9.50
C ILE A 179 6.33 10.31 -10.43
N SER A 180 6.26 11.63 -10.21
CA SER A 180 5.51 12.53 -11.09
C SER A 180 6.04 12.51 -12.52
N ASP A 181 7.36 12.61 -12.67
CA ASP A 181 8.02 12.56 -13.99
C ASP A 181 7.71 11.23 -14.72
N LEU A 182 7.69 10.10 -13.98
CA LEU A 182 7.33 8.79 -14.53
C LEU A 182 5.86 8.70 -14.95
N ILE A 183 4.95 9.27 -14.17
CA ILE A 183 3.51 9.30 -14.48
C ILE A 183 3.25 10.19 -15.71
N GLU A 184 3.86 11.37 -15.77
CA GLU A 184 3.73 12.28 -16.91
C GLU A 184 4.28 11.67 -18.21
N GLY A 185 5.28 10.79 -18.10
CA GLY A 185 5.82 10.02 -19.23
C GLY A 185 4.89 8.92 -19.77
N VAL A 186 3.81 8.57 -19.06
CA VAL A 186 2.82 7.59 -19.54
C VAL A 186 1.87 8.27 -20.51
N LYS A 187 1.93 7.87 -21.78
CA LYS A 187 1.08 8.44 -22.83
C LYS A 187 -0.41 8.24 -22.52
N GLY A 188 -1.15 9.34 -22.43
CA GLY A 188 -2.61 9.34 -22.28
C GLY A 188 -3.12 9.77 -20.88
N TRP A 189 -2.26 10.29 -20.01
CA TRP A 189 -2.64 10.79 -18.68
C TRP A 189 -2.92 12.32 -18.63
N LEU A 190 -2.84 13.00 -19.77
CA LEU A 190 -3.18 14.44 -19.93
C LEU A 190 -4.47 14.60 -20.72
#